data_b999f927bce69a17df264f872cf359b0
#
_entry.id   b999f927bce69a17df264f872cf359b0
#
_cell.length_a   1.000
_cell.length_b   1.000
_cell.length_c   1.000
_cell.angle_alpha   90.00
_cell.angle_beta   90.00
_cell.angle_gamma   90.00
#
_symmetry.space_group_name_H-M   'P 1'
#
loop_
_entity.id
_entity.type
_entity.pdbx_description
1 polymer ?
#
loop_
_entity_poly.entity_id
_entity_poly.type
_entity_poly.pdbx_seq_one_letter_code
_entity_poly.pdbx_strand_id
1 'polypeptide(L)'
;MSAPVSAQMNLYRFSVLATAFVRMWRAWRILLPVVIVNALVQAALLIPGLMPYLSVAFGIASLLSFVVLVFAFGAVTAAMLQAAQGSVDYRSVWETLRARWLSLLLWSIGLIIALTIGFSLYVLPGFAILAVTPYLLVAVVDGRSRPLRVNFQTIGARWGRWLVTIGALGILCLIIWILALVDSFFVGGAGGSLIGWIVLGFVASWFICAWALIYQSVKQGNGKSNVAQTGTR
;
A
#
# COMPACT_ATOMS: atom_id res chain seq x y z
N MET A 1 17.62 -22.96 24.41
CA MET A 1 17.88 -21.55 24.80
C MET A 1 17.38 -20.68 23.68
N SER A 2 16.16 -20.14 23.80
CA SER A 2 15.59 -19.21 22.83
C SER A 2 16.14 -17.82 23.12
N ALA A 3 16.80 -17.21 22.13
CA ALA A 3 17.29 -15.83 22.24
C ALA A 3 16.14 -14.90 22.61
N PRO A 4 16.36 -13.93 23.51
CA PRO A 4 15.31 -13.03 23.95
C PRO A 4 14.81 -12.19 22.78
N VAL A 5 13.48 -12.11 22.62
CA VAL A 5 12.77 -11.39 21.57
C VAL A 5 13.20 -9.90 21.46
N SER A 6 13.79 -9.35 22.51
CA SER A 6 14.38 -8.01 22.55
C SER A 6 15.61 -7.82 21.66
N ALA A 7 16.40 -8.88 21.41
CA ALA A 7 17.58 -8.79 20.54
C ALA A 7 17.22 -8.67 19.04
N GLN A 8 16.03 -9.12 18.64
CA GLN A 8 15.56 -8.98 17.24
C GLN A 8 15.00 -7.59 16.92
N MET A 9 14.78 -6.73 17.88
CA MET A 9 14.22 -5.39 17.66
C MET A 9 15.26 -4.32 17.31
N ASN A 10 16.54 -4.62 17.38
CA ASN A 10 17.63 -3.71 16.99
C ASN A 10 18.15 -3.93 15.56
N LEU A 11 17.41 -4.66 14.74
CA LEU A 11 17.72 -4.77 13.32
C LEU A 11 17.70 -3.39 12.67
N TYR A 12 18.83 -3.04 12.07
CA TYR A 12 19.10 -1.78 11.36
C TYR A 12 17.88 -1.27 10.57
N ARG A 13 17.73 0.04 10.48
CA ARG A 13 16.58 0.73 9.86
C ARG A 13 16.22 0.20 8.46
N PHE A 14 17.22 -0.23 7.69
CA PHE A 14 17.06 -0.83 6.36
C PHE A 14 16.56 -2.29 6.35
N SER A 15 16.72 -3.02 7.45
CA SER A 15 16.28 -4.42 7.53
C SER A 15 14.76 -4.59 7.43
N VAL A 16 13.99 -3.51 7.70
CA VAL A 16 12.53 -3.53 7.51
C VAL A 16 12.17 -3.76 6.05
N LEU A 17 12.86 -3.10 5.12
CA LEU A 17 12.61 -3.27 3.68
C LEU A 17 12.99 -4.67 3.21
N ALA A 18 14.15 -5.19 3.63
CA ALA A 18 14.57 -6.54 3.30
C ALA A 18 13.62 -7.60 3.88
N THR A 19 13.21 -7.43 5.15
CA THR A 19 12.23 -8.33 5.79
C THR A 19 10.86 -8.25 5.09
N ALA A 20 10.43 -7.06 4.70
CA ALA A 20 9.19 -6.86 3.96
C ALA A 20 9.22 -7.56 2.61
N PHE A 21 10.33 -7.48 1.89
CA PHE A 21 10.50 -8.16 0.60
C PHE A 21 10.33 -9.68 0.74
N VAL A 22 11.02 -10.29 1.70
CA VAL A 22 10.90 -11.73 1.95
C VAL A 22 9.47 -12.12 2.38
N ARG A 23 8.85 -11.31 3.26
CA ARG A 23 7.49 -11.61 3.75
C ARG A 23 6.42 -11.40 2.70
N MET A 24 6.58 -10.45 1.79
CA MET A 24 5.68 -10.22 0.68
C MET A 24 5.46 -11.49 -0.16
N TRP A 25 6.50 -12.28 -0.38
CA TRP A 25 6.41 -13.52 -1.16
C TRP A 25 5.57 -14.62 -0.49
N ARG A 26 5.29 -14.53 0.81
CA ARG A 26 4.35 -15.46 1.48
C ARG A 26 2.91 -15.29 0.96
N ALA A 27 2.57 -14.11 0.47
CA ALA A 27 1.27 -13.78 -0.09
C ALA A 27 1.23 -13.88 -1.64
N TRP A 28 2.25 -14.48 -2.29
CA TRP A 28 2.40 -14.48 -3.75
C TRP A 28 1.15 -14.99 -4.49
N ARG A 29 0.44 -15.96 -3.91
CA ARG A 29 -0.79 -16.54 -4.47
C ARG A 29 -1.95 -15.55 -4.55
N ILE A 30 -1.97 -14.53 -3.69
CA ILE A 30 -2.94 -13.42 -3.73
C ILE A 30 -2.36 -12.27 -4.53
N LEU A 31 -1.10 -11.95 -4.29
CA LEU A 31 -0.41 -10.82 -4.88
C LEU A 31 -0.38 -10.90 -6.42
N LEU A 32 0.05 -12.05 -6.95
CA LEU A 32 0.25 -12.21 -8.39
C LEU A 32 -1.05 -12.03 -9.19
N PRO A 33 -2.16 -12.74 -8.89
CA PRO A 33 -3.40 -12.54 -9.62
C PRO A 33 -3.98 -11.13 -9.44
N VAL A 34 -3.90 -10.54 -8.25
CA VAL A 34 -4.43 -9.20 -7.99
C VAL A 34 -3.65 -8.15 -8.79
N VAL A 35 -2.32 -8.24 -8.80
CA VAL A 35 -1.46 -7.30 -9.57
C VAL A 35 -1.70 -7.46 -11.07
N ILE A 36 -1.77 -8.71 -11.58
CA ILE A 36 -1.99 -8.95 -13.00
C ILE A 36 -3.37 -8.46 -13.44
N VAL A 37 -4.43 -8.81 -12.72
CA VAL A 37 -5.79 -8.37 -13.07
C VAL A 37 -5.89 -6.85 -13.05
N ASN A 38 -5.35 -6.20 -12.02
CA ASN A 38 -5.32 -4.74 -11.98
C ASN A 38 -4.53 -4.15 -13.16
N ALA A 39 -3.35 -4.68 -13.48
CA ALA A 39 -2.53 -4.20 -14.57
C ALA A 39 -3.23 -4.36 -15.94
N LEU A 40 -3.92 -5.48 -16.17
CA LEU A 40 -4.70 -5.71 -17.38
C LEU A 40 -5.85 -4.71 -17.51
N VAL A 41 -6.59 -4.45 -16.44
CA VAL A 41 -7.70 -3.48 -16.44
C VAL A 41 -7.17 -2.07 -16.73
N GLN A 42 -6.07 -1.66 -16.10
CA GLN A 42 -5.48 -0.34 -16.32
C GLN A 42 -4.90 -0.19 -17.73
N ALA A 43 -4.23 -1.21 -18.25
CA ALA A 43 -3.68 -1.19 -19.59
C ALA A 43 -4.78 -1.19 -20.68
N ALA A 44 -5.90 -1.87 -20.44
CA ALA A 44 -7.01 -1.91 -21.38
C ALA A 44 -7.61 -0.52 -21.67
N LEU A 45 -7.59 0.39 -20.70
CA LEU A 45 -8.06 1.78 -20.89
C LEU A 45 -7.20 2.58 -21.88
N LEU A 46 -5.96 2.15 -22.10
CA LEU A 46 -5.02 2.84 -22.99
C LEU A 46 -4.96 2.23 -24.40
N ILE A 47 -5.79 1.23 -24.71
CA ILE A 47 -5.85 0.66 -26.07
C ILE A 47 -6.53 1.68 -26.99
N PRO A 48 -5.81 2.21 -27.99
CA PRO A 48 -6.36 3.18 -28.91
C PRO A 48 -7.56 2.60 -29.67
N GLY A 49 -8.65 3.35 -29.78
CA GLY A 49 -9.83 2.96 -30.55
C GLY A 49 -10.83 2.05 -29.83
N LEU A 50 -10.51 1.51 -28.66
CA LEU A 50 -11.47 0.71 -27.88
C LEU A 50 -12.62 1.57 -27.35
N MET A 51 -12.31 2.80 -26.93
CA MET A 51 -13.31 3.76 -26.47
C MET A 51 -12.86 5.19 -26.82
N PRO A 52 -13.72 6.00 -27.46
CA PRO A 52 -13.44 7.41 -27.68
C PRO A 52 -13.28 8.12 -26.33
N TYR A 53 -12.22 8.93 -26.20
CA TYR A 53 -12.04 9.80 -25.05
C TYR A 53 -13.25 10.73 -24.90
N LEU A 54 -13.67 11.00 -23.67
CA LEU A 54 -14.87 11.78 -23.33
C LEU A 54 -16.21 11.10 -23.66
N SER A 55 -16.23 9.82 -24.05
CA SER A 55 -17.48 9.08 -24.17
C SER A 55 -18.01 8.64 -22.79
N VAL A 56 -19.33 8.45 -22.69
CA VAL A 56 -19.95 7.89 -21.47
C VAL A 56 -19.36 6.50 -21.15
N ALA A 57 -19.09 5.71 -22.17
CA ALA A 57 -18.46 4.40 -22.03
C ALA A 57 -17.06 4.50 -21.39
N PHE A 58 -16.24 5.45 -21.82
CA PHE A 58 -14.93 5.71 -21.23
C PHE A 58 -15.06 6.15 -19.76
N GLY A 59 -16.04 7.01 -19.45
CA GLY A 59 -16.31 7.43 -18.07
C GLY A 59 -16.67 6.25 -17.15
N ILE A 60 -17.56 5.36 -17.61
CA ILE A 60 -17.94 4.14 -16.87
C ILE A 60 -16.74 3.21 -16.70
N ALA A 61 -15.98 2.97 -17.76
CA ALA A 61 -14.79 2.10 -17.70
C ALA A 61 -13.73 2.65 -16.75
N SER A 62 -13.51 3.97 -16.75
CA SER A 62 -12.59 4.64 -15.80
C SER A 62 -13.05 4.49 -14.35
N LEU A 63 -14.35 4.62 -14.09
CA LEU A 63 -14.92 4.41 -12.76
C LEU A 63 -14.75 2.96 -12.30
N LEU A 64 -15.04 1.99 -13.18
CA LEU A 64 -14.82 0.57 -12.87
C LEU A 64 -13.36 0.25 -12.62
N SER A 65 -12.46 0.80 -13.44
CA SER A 65 -11.01 0.68 -13.24
C SER A 65 -10.58 1.22 -11.88
N PHE A 66 -11.11 2.37 -11.47
CA PHE A 66 -10.86 2.93 -10.16
C PHE A 66 -11.34 2.00 -9.03
N VAL A 67 -12.53 1.44 -9.14
CA VAL A 67 -13.05 0.47 -8.16
C VAL A 67 -12.13 -0.76 -8.09
N VAL A 68 -11.71 -1.31 -9.23
CA VAL A 68 -10.75 -2.43 -9.28
C VAL A 68 -9.43 -2.07 -8.60
N LEU A 69 -8.90 -0.88 -8.83
CA LEU A 69 -7.67 -0.40 -8.19
C LEU A 69 -7.82 -0.33 -6.65
N VAL A 70 -8.93 0.21 -6.15
CA VAL A 70 -9.21 0.28 -4.70
C VAL A 70 -9.31 -1.11 -4.08
N PHE A 71 -10.02 -2.03 -4.76
CA PHE A 71 -10.11 -3.43 -4.32
C PHE A 71 -8.76 -4.14 -4.35
N ALA A 72 -7.97 -3.96 -5.41
CA ALA A 72 -6.63 -4.52 -5.51
C ALA A 72 -5.73 -4.03 -4.37
N PHE A 73 -5.75 -2.72 -4.10
CA PHE A 73 -4.99 -2.12 -3.01
C PHE A 73 -5.44 -2.63 -1.64
N GLY A 74 -6.75 -2.76 -1.42
CA GLY A 74 -7.33 -3.34 -0.20
C GLY A 74 -6.94 -4.79 0.00
N ALA A 75 -7.03 -5.62 -1.05
CA ALA A 75 -6.66 -7.04 -1.02
C ALA A 75 -5.16 -7.22 -0.71
N VAL A 76 -4.31 -6.45 -1.38
CA VAL A 76 -2.87 -6.43 -1.11
C VAL A 76 -2.60 -5.99 0.33
N THR A 77 -3.24 -4.93 0.80
CA THR A 77 -3.04 -4.44 2.17
C THR A 77 -3.46 -5.50 3.21
N ALA A 78 -4.59 -6.16 3.03
CA ALA A 78 -5.06 -7.23 3.92
C ALA A 78 -4.11 -8.44 3.90
N ALA A 79 -3.65 -8.85 2.71
CA ALA A 79 -2.68 -9.94 2.56
C ALA A 79 -1.33 -9.59 3.20
N MET A 80 -0.84 -8.36 3.05
CA MET A 80 0.42 -7.92 3.64
C MET A 80 0.34 -7.78 5.16
N LEU A 81 -0.80 -7.37 5.72
CA LEU A 81 -1.04 -7.40 7.16
C LEU A 81 -0.93 -8.81 7.73
N GLN A 82 -1.52 -9.80 7.06
CA GLN A 82 -1.41 -11.21 7.45
C GLN A 82 0.01 -11.75 7.26
N ALA A 83 0.65 -11.45 6.13
CA ALA A 83 2.04 -11.83 5.86
C ALA A 83 3.01 -11.27 6.92
N ALA A 84 2.74 -10.07 7.43
CA ALA A 84 3.49 -9.48 8.53
C ALA A 84 3.31 -10.26 9.84
N GLN A 85 2.17 -10.93 10.03
CA GLN A 85 1.89 -11.79 11.19
C GLN A 85 2.43 -13.21 11.05
N GLY A 86 2.77 -13.65 9.84
CA GLY A 86 3.41 -14.92 9.55
C GLY A 86 2.60 -15.95 8.77
N SER A 87 1.28 -15.81 8.67
CA SER A 87 0.38 -16.68 7.90
C SER A 87 -0.53 -15.85 7.00
N VAL A 88 -0.85 -16.38 5.81
CA VAL A 88 -1.76 -15.72 4.87
C VAL A 88 -2.84 -16.72 4.50
N ASP A 89 -4.10 -16.36 4.79
CA ASP A 89 -5.27 -17.15 4.43
C ASP A 89 -6.16 -16.36 3.47
N TYR A 90 -6.46 -16.97 2.32
CA TYR A 90 -7.28 -16.39 1.27
C TYR A 90 -8.68 -16.00 1.74
N ARG A 91 -9.31 -16.89 2.50
CA ARG A 91 -10.66 -16.69 2.99
C ARG A 91 -10.74 -15.50 3.92
N SER A 92 -9.79 -15.40 4.83
CA SER A 92 -9.70 -14.29 5.78
C SER A 92 -9.42 -12.96 5.10
N VAL A 93 -8.57 -12.94 4.05
CA VAL A 93 -8.35 -11.72 3.24
C VAL A 93 -9.65 -11.26 2.57
N TRP A 94 -10.40 -12.20 1.96
CA TRP A 94 -11.66 -11.88 1.30
C TRP A 94 -12.74 -11.42 2.28
N GLU A 95 -12.87 -12.09 3.43
CA GLU A 95 -13.80 -11.69 4.49
C GLU A 95 -13.47 -10.28 5.02
N THR A 96 -12.20 -9.96 5.24
CA THR A 96 -11.75 -8.64 5.64
C THR A 96 -12.10 -7.58 4.59
N LEU A 97 -11.84 -7.87 3.32
CA LEU A 97 -12.14 -6.97 2.22
C LEU A 97 -13.65 -6.70 2.12
N ARG A 98 -14.47 -7.77 2.18
CA ARG A 98 -15.93 -7.68 2.15
C ARG A 98 -16.49 -6.90 3.35
N ALA A 99 -15.93 -7.08 4.55
CA ALA A 99 -16.38 -6.39 5.75
C ALA A 99 -15.98 -4.90 5.74
N ARG A 100 -14.91 -4.51 5.02
CA ARG A 100 -14.32 -3.17 5.05
C ARG A 100 -14.41 -2.40 3.72
N TRP A 101 -15.05 -2.97 2.69
CA TRP A 101 -15.03 -2.41 1.35
C TRP A 101 -15.52 -0.95 1.27
N LEU A 102 -16.61 -0.63 1.97
CA LEU A 102 -17.15 0.73 1.97
C LEU A 102 -16.20 1.72 2.65
N SER A 103 -15.61 1.30 3.77
CA SER A 103 -14.61 2.11 4.49
C SER A 103 -13.36 2.34 3.64
N LEU A 104 -12.87 1.29 2.96
CA LEU A 104 -11.75 1.38 2.02
C LEU A 104 -12.07 2.34 0.87
N LEU A 105 -13.25 2.20 0.26
CA LEU A 105 -13.67 3.06 -0.84
C LEU A 105 -13.73 4.52 -0.42
N LEU A 106 -14.38 4.83 0.69
CA LEU A 106 -14.53 6.20 1.19
C LEU A 106 -13.17 6.83 1.54
N TRP A 107 -12.30 6.10 2.25
CA TRP A 107 -10.97 6.61 2.58
C TRP A 107 -10.06 6.73 1.35
N SER A 108 -10.19 5.84 0.37
CA SER A 108 -9.46 5.94 -0.89
C SER A 108 -9.91 7.14 -1.71
N ILE A 109 -11.22 7.39 -1.81
CA ILE A 109 -11.77 8.59 -2.48
C ILE A 109 -11.24 9.85 -1.78
N GLY A 110 -11.34 9.92 -0.44
CA GLY A 110 -10.84 11.05 0.32
C GLY A 110 -9.35 11.30 0.11
N LEU A 111 -8.53 10.23 0.10
CA LEU A 111 -7.10 10.31 -0.15
C LEU A 111 -6.80 10.78 -1.59
N ILE A 112 -7.53 10.28 -2.59
CA ILE A 112 -7.33 10.67 -3.98
C ILE A 112 -7.71 12.14 -4.18
N ILE A 113 -8.83 12.60 -3.60
CA ILE A 113 -9.20 14.03 -3.65
C ILE A 113 -8.10 14.88 -3.02
N ALA A 114 -7.61 14.49 -1.83
CA ALA A 114 -6.54 15.21 -1.15
C ALA A 114 -5.25 15.26 -2.00
N LEU A 115 -4.86 14.12 -2.62
CA LEU A 115 -3.71 14.03 -3.51
C LEU A 115 -3.90 14.87 -4.77
N THR A 116 -5.07 14.82 -5.39
CA THR A 116 -5.39 15.62 -6.58
C THR A 116 -5.27 17.11 -6.28
N ILE A 117 -5.86 17.57 -5.17
CA ILE A 117 -5.72 18.96 -4.72
C ILE A 117 -4.25 19.29 -4.43
N GLY A 118 -3.55 18.41 -3.71
CA GLY A 118 -2.14 18.61 -3.37
C GLY A 118 -1.24 18.75 -4.59
N PHE A 119 -1.40 17.86 -5.58
CA PHE A 119 -0.62 17.92 -6.83
C PHE A 119 -1.05 19.06 -7.76
N SER A 120 -2.32 19.47 -7.72
CA SER A 120 -2.81 20.62 -8.48
C SER A 120 -2.28 21.95 -7.93
N LEU A 121 -2.08 22.05 -6.63
CA LEU A 121 -1.47 23.24 -6.01
C LEU A 121 0.02 23.31 -6.35
N TYR A 122 0.74 22.22 -6.10
CA TYR A 122 2.17 22.04 -6.41
C TYR A 122 2.57 20.58 -6.19
N VAL A 123 3.67 20.15 -6.82
CA VAL A 123 4.21 18.78 -6.67
C VAL A 123 4.54 18.45 -5.21
N LEU A 124 5.10 19.40 -4.45
CA LEU A 124 5.50 19.22 -3.06
C LEU A 124 4.34 18.90 -2.10
N PRO A 125 3.19 19.62 -2.11
CA PRO A 125 2.05 19.27 -1.26
C PRO A 125 1.48 17.87 -1.54
N GLY A 126 1.44 17.44 -2.80
CA GLY A 126 1.01 16.08 -3.16
C GLY A 126 1.91 15.02 -2.54
N PHE A 127 3.23 15.17 -2.65
CA PHE A 127 4.20 14.27 -2.00
C PHE A 127 4.14 14.35 -0.47
N ALA A 128 3.90 15.52 0.12
CA ALA A 128 3.71 15.65 1.57
C ALA A 128 2.49 14.84 2.04
N ILE A 129 1.36 14.87 1.32
CA ILE A 129 0.18 14.06 1.65
C ILE A 129 0.51 12.58 1.60
N LEU A 130 1.18 12.09 0.55
CA LEU A 130 1.64 10.69 0.48
C LEU A 130 2.55 10.32 1.64
N ALA A 131 3.49 11.19 1.99
CA ALA A 131 4.44 10.96 3.07
C ALA A 131 3.78 10.90 4.44
N VAL A 132 2.71 11.68 4.69
CA VAL A 132 2.04 11.71 6.00
C VAL A 132 0.88 10.72 6.12
N THR A 133 0.52 9.97 5.07
CA THR A 133 -0.61 9.03 5.08
C THR A 133 -0.27 7.56 4.82
N PRO A 134 0.97 7.06 5.01
CA PRO A 134 1.36 5.71 4.59
C PRO A 134 0.62 4.60 5.34
N TYR A 135 0.26 4.82 6.60
CA TYR A 135 -0.43 3.83 7.44
C TYR A 135 -1.95 3.97 7.42
N LEU A 136 -2.50 4.98 6.72
CA LEU A 136 -3.93 5.28 6.72
C LEU A 136 -4.76 4.07 6.26
N LEU A 137 -4.49 3.57 5.06
CA LEU A 137 -5.25 2.44 4.51
C LEU A 137 -4.95 1.13 5.25
N VAL A 138 -3.75 0.96 5.79
CA VAL A 138 -3.41 -0.17 6.68
C VAL A 138 -4.29 -0.15 7.94
N ALA A 139 -4.49 1.03 8.54
CA ALA A 139 -5.35 1.19 9.71
C ALA A 139 -6.84 0.98 9.39
N VAL A 140 -7.29 1.37 8.18
CA VAL A 140 -8.65 1.12 7.68
C VAL A 140 -8.91 -0.37 7.54
N VAL A 141 -7.99 -1.10 6.90
CA VAL A 141 -8.08 -2.56 6.72
C VAL A 141 -8.05 -3.28 8.07
N ASP A 142 -7.20 -2.84 9.02
CA ASP A 142 -7.18 -3.38 10.42
C ASP A 142 -8.44 -3.03 11.22
N GLY A 143 -9.37 -2.24 10.66
CA GLY A 143 -10.66 -1.92 11.27
C GLY A 143 -10.62 -0.90 12.38
N ARG A 144 -9.66 0.02 12.35
CA ARG A 144 -9.57 1.07 13.36
C ARG A 144 -10.65 2.14 13.16
N SER A 145 -11.31 2.52 14.25
CA SER A 145 -12.37 3.55 14.22
C SER A 145 -11.85 4.95 13.89
N ARG A 146 -10.58 5.23 14.20
CA ARG A 146 -9.92 6.54 13.96
C ARG A 146 -8.62 6.33 13.18
N PRO A 147 -8.68 5.97 11.88
CA PRO A 147 -7.49 5.57 11.12
C PRO A 147 -6.45 6.70 10.98
N LEU A 148 -6.87 7.95 10.82
CA LEU A 148 -5.96 9.11 10.79
C LEU A 148 -5.15 9.24 12.09
N ARG A 149 -5.82 9.15 13.24
CA ARG A 149 -5.13 9.22 14.54
C ARG A 149 -4.09 8.11 14.68
N VAL A 150 -4.46 6.90 14.30
CA VAL A 150 -3.56 5.74 14.36
C VAL A 150 -2.39 5.90 13.39
N ASN A 151 -2.62 6.46 12.19
CA ASN A 151 -1.57 6.77 11.24
C ASN A 151 -0.52 7.71 11.84
N PHE A 152 -0.93 8.85 12.41
CA PHE A 152 0.00 9.81 13.03
C PHE A 152 0.69 9.26 14.28
N GLN A 153 -0.01 8.48 15.10
CA GLN A 153 0.59 7.79 16.24
C GLN A 153 1.68 6.80 15.80
N THR A 154 1.47 6.09 14.70
CA THR A 154 2.45 5.15 14.15
C THR A 154 3.69 5.89 13.62
N ILE A 155 3.50 7.01 12.92
CA ILE A 155 4.59 7.87 12.46
C ILE A 155 5.42 8.36 13.66
N GLY A 156 4.76 8.95 14.66
CA GLY A 156 5.43 9.49 15.84
C GLY A 156 6.19 8.42 16.63
N ALA A 157 5.60 7.22 16.80
CA ALA A 157 6.24 6.12 17.53
C ALA A 157 7.47 5.54 16.81
N ARG A 158 7.55 5.63 15.48
CA ARG A 158 8.59 5.02 14.64
C ARG A 158 9.08 5.95 13.53
N TRP A 159 9.19 7.23 13.82
CA TRP A 159 9.53 8.27 12.85
C TRP A 159 10.77 7.97 12.01
N GLY A 160 11.83 7.41 12.61
CA GLY A 160 13.05 7.08 11.88
C GLY A 160 12.89 5.95 10.86
N ARG A 161 12.01 4.96 11.12
CA ARG A 161 11.66 3.91 10.15
C ARG A 161 10.73 4.44 9.06
N TRP A 162 9.80 5.31 9.44
CA TRP A 162 8.96 6.04 8.51
C TRP A 162 9.79 6.85 7.53
N LEU A 163 10.76 7.64 8.01
CA LEU A 163 11.62 8.46 7.15
C LEU A 163 12.41 7.61 6.14
N VAL A 164 12.97 6.48 6.59
CA VAL A 164 13.69 5.55 5.71
C VAL A 164 12.76 4.96 4.63
N THR A 165 11.54 4.53 5.01
CA THR A 165 10.61 3.95 4.03
C THR A 165 10.10 4.99 3.04
N ILE A 166 9.81 6.22 3.47
CA ILE A 166 9.38 7.30 2.58
C ILE A 166 10.52 7.75 1.68
N GLY A 167 11.75 7.89 2.21
CA GLY A 167 12.92 8.22 1.40
C GLY A 167 13.22 7.16 0.34
N ALA A 168 13.18 5.88 0.72
CA ALA A 168 13.36 4.77 -0.22
C ALA A 168 12.26 4.74 -1.29
N LEU A 169 10.99 4.99 -0.91
CA LEU A 169 9.88 5.10 -1.85
C LEU A 169 10.08 6.26 -2.82
N GLY A 170 10.52 7.42 -2.33
CA GLY A 170 10.79 8.59 -3.17
C GLY A 170 11.87 8.33 -4.21
N ILE A 171 12.99 7.70 -3.81
CA ILE A 171 14.07 7.30 -4.73
C ILE A 171 13.53 6.30 -5.77
N LEU A 172 12.78 5.30 -5.33
CA LEU A 172 12.25 4.27 -6.23
C LEU A 172 11.21 4.84 -7.19
N CYS A 173 10.34 5.75 -6.74
CA CYS A 173 9.42 6.48 -7.62
C CYS A 173 10.16 7.30 -8.68
N LEU A 174 11.27 7.95 -8.31
CA LEU A 174 12.12 8.67 -9.26
C LEU A 174 12.72 7.72 -10.30
N ILE A 175 13.23 6.57 -9.89
CA ILE A 175 13.77 5.55 -10.80
C ILE A 175 12.66 5.05 -11.74
N ILE A 176 11.49 4.70 -11.22
CA ILE A 176 10.34 4.24 -12.03
C ILE A 176 9.92 5.32 -13.02
N TRP A 177 9.90 6.59 -12.60
CA TRP A 177 9.56 7.70 -13.48
C TRP A 177 10.56 7.86 -14.62
N ILE A 178 11.87 7.76 -14.36
CA ILE A 178 12.92 7.78 -15.38
C ILE A 178 12.74 6.59 -16.34
N LEU A 179 12.51 5.39 -15.81
CA LEU A 179 12.28 4.21 -16.63
C LEU A 179 11.01 4.33 -17.48
N ALA A 180 9.93 4.92 -16.95
CA ALA A 180 8.71 5.18 -17.71
C ALA A 180 8.92 6.19 -18.84
N LEU A 181 9.79 7.19 -18.65
CA LEU A 181 10.19 8.09 -19.73
C LEU A 181 10.91 7.31 -20.83
N VAL A 182 11.87 6.46 -20.48
CA VAL A 182 12.59 5.62 -21.46
C VAL A 182 11.62 4.68 -22.17
N ASP A 183 10.74 4.00 -21.43
CA ASP A 183 9.73 3.08 -21.98
C ASP A 183 8.82 3.76 -23.00
N SER A 184 8.43 5.02 -22.75
CA SER A 184 7.59 5.80 -23.66
C SER A 184 8.19 5.99 -25.06
N PHE A 185 9.53 5.94 -25.18
CA PHE A 185 10.23 6.04 -26.46
C PHE A 185 10.36 4.70 -27.18
N PHE A 186 10.42 3.58 -26.46
CA PHE A 186 10.76 2.27 -27.03
C PHE A 186 9.57 1.31 -27.13
N VAL A 187 8.71 1.27 -26.14
CA VAL A 187 7.59 0.31 -26.06
C VAL A 187 6.25 0.99 -26.26
N GLY A 188 5.99 2.04 -25.53
CA GLY A 188 4.78 2.86 -25.62
C GLY A 188 3.44 2.10 -25.50
N GLY A 189 2.34 2.85 -25.48
CA GLY A 189 0.99 2.29 -25.58
C GLY A 189 0.59 1.34 -24.44
N ALA A 190 -0.32 0.41 -24.76
CA ALA A 190 -0.88 -0.52 -23.77
C ALA A 190 0.15 -1.52 -23.21
N GLY A 191 1.15 -1.90 -24.01
CA GLY A 191 2.21 -2.83 -23.60
C GLY A 191 3.10 -2.23 -22.51
N GLY A 192 3.61 -1.02 -22.74
CA GLY A 192 4.39 -0.30 -21.74
C GLY A 192 3.59 -0.03 -20.47
N SER A 193 2.32 0.37 -20.61
CA SER A 193 1.41 0.54 -19.47
C SER A 193 1.23 -0.75 -18.66
N LEU A 194 1.05 -1.89 -19.33
CA LEU A 194 0.91 -3.19 -18.64
C LEU A 194 2.13 -3.50 -17.78
N ILE A 195 3.33 -3.37 -18.36
CA ILE A 195 4.60 -3.58 -17.65
C ILE A 195 4.71 -2.60 -16.48
N GLY A 196 4.44 -1.33 -16.71
CA GLY A 196 4.47 -0.28 -15.68
C GLY A 196 3.55 -0.60 -14.50
N TRP A 197 2.32 -1.03 -14.75
CA TRP A 197 1.36 -1.39 -13.71
C TRP A 197 1.76 -2.65 -12.94
N ILE A 198 2.38 -3.64 -13.61
CA ILE A 198 2.92 -4.82 -12.93
C ILE A 198 4.06 -4.43 -11.99
N VAL A 199 5.03 -3.66 -12.47
CA VAL A 199 6.16 -3.20 -11.66
C VAL A 199 5.67 -2.35 -10.49
N LEU A 200 4.78 -1.39 -10.75
CA LEU A 200 4.20 -0.54 -9.70
C LEU A 200 3.43 -1.36 -8.67
N GLY A 201 2.69 -2.39 -9.09
CA GLY A 201 1.94 -3.28 -8.21
C GLY A 201 2.85 -4.05 -7.25
N PHE A 202 3.98 -4.58 -7.74
CA PHE A 202 4.96 -5.25 -6.89
C PHE A 202 5.65 -4.29 -5.93
N VAL A 203 6.06 -3.13 -6.40
CA VAL A 203 6.68 -2.08 -5.57
C VAL A 203 5.73 -1.60 -4.49
N ALA A 204 4.49 -1.27 -4.83
CA ALA A 204 3.47 -0.89 -3.88
C ALA A 204 3.24 -1.98 -2.82
N SER A 205 3.16 -3.24 -3.24
CA SER A 205 3.00 -4.39 -2.33
C SER A 205 4.16 -4.53 -1.36
N TRP A 206 5.38 -4.32 -1.83
CA TRP A 206 6.58 -4.34 -0.99
C TRP A 206 6.53 -3.26 0.10
N PHE A 207 6.20 -2.01 -0.28
CA PHE A 207 6.10 -0.90 0.68
C PHE A 207 4.91 -1.06 1.63
N ILE A 208 3.76 -1.55 1.14
CA ILE A 208 2.61 -1.88 2.00
C ILE A 208 3.01 -2.92 3.05
N CYS A 209 3.79 -3.95 2.65
CA CYS A 209 4.31 -4.95 3.60
C CYS A 209 5.23 -4.31 4.65
N ALA A 210 6.14 -3.40 4.23
CA ALA A 210 7.01 -2.68 5.15
C ALA A 210 6.22 -1.82 6.14
N TRP A 211 5.21 -1.11 5.66
CA TRP A 211 4.32 -0.32 6.52
C TRP A 211 3.47 -1.18 7.45
N ALA A 212 2.98 -2.33 6.99
CA ALA A 212 2.28 -3.29 7.82
C ALA A 212 3.16 -3.83 8.96
N LEU A 213 4.44 -4.11 8.69
CA LEU A 213 5.41 -4.53 9.71
C LEU A 213 5.66 -3.44 10.77
N ILE A 214 5.85 -2.20 10.34
CA ILE A 214 6.03 -1.07 11.26
C ILE A 214 4.77 -0.87 12.10
N TYR A 215 3.60 -0.87 11.48
CA TYR A 215 2.30 -0.76 12.14
C TYR A 215 2.10 -1.84 13.21
N GLN A 216 2.34 -3.12 12.86
CA GLN A 216 2.22 -4.24 13.80
C GLN A 216 3.19 -4.10 14.98
N SER A 217 4.40 -3.61 14.76
CA SER A 217 5.38 -3.39 15.84
C SER A 217 4.92 -2.36 16.87
N VAL A 218 4.16 -1.35 16.46
CA VAL A 218 3.57 -0.35 17.37
C VAL A 218 2.37 -0.93 18.12
N LYS A 219 1.51 -1.67 17.39
CA LYS A 219 0.33 -2.32 17.98
C LYS A 219 0.71 -3.29 19.12
N GLN A 220 1.74 -4.11 18.92
CA GLN A 220 2.24 -5.05 19.91
C GLN A 220 2.90 -4.35 21.11
N GLY A 221 3.62 -3.25 20.89
CA GLY A 221 4.23 -2.45 21.96
C GLY A 221 3.17 -1.87 22.91
N ASN A 222 2.10 -1.32 22.36
CA ASN A 222 1.01 -0.74 23.16
C ASN A 222 0.21 -1.81 23.94
N GLY A 223 0.07 -3.02 23.41
CA GLY A 223 -0.60 -4.13 24.09
C GLY A 223 0.13 -4.60 25.35
N LYS A 224 1.47 -4.64 25.30
CA LYS A 224 2.30 -5.07 26.45
C LYS A 224 2.29 -4.06 27.61
N SER A 225 2.25 -2.76 27.32
CA SER A 225 2.21 -1.71 28.36
C SER A 225 0.89 -1.74 29.15
N ASN A 226 -0.22 -2.04 28.49
CA ASN A 226 -1.53 -2.11 29.16
C ASN A 226 -1.66 -3.33 30.08
N VAL A 227 -1.09 -4.48 29.71
CA VAL A 227 -1.10 -5.69 30.55
C VAL A 227 -0.23 -5.51 31.80
N ALA A 228 0.91 -4.83 31.66
CA ALA A 228 1.78 -4.54 32.81
C ALA A 228 1.12 -3.59 33.85
N GLN A 229 0.25 -2.67 33.41
CA GLN A 229 -0.46 -1.74 34.29
C GLN A 229 -1.66 -2.37 35.01
N THR A 230 -2.28 -3.39 34.44
CA THR A 230 -3.43 -4.08 35.06
C THR A 230 -3.02 -5.18 36.04
N GLY A 231 -1.79 -5.69 35.98
CA GLY A 231 -1.27 -6.73 36.89
C GLY A 231 -0.74 -6.21 38.23
N THR A 232 -0.74 -4.89 38.46
CA THR A 232 -0.24 -4.24 39.70
C THR A 232 -1.34 -3.64 40.59
N ARG A 233 -2.60 -4.05 40.39
CA ARG A 233 -3.72 -3.64 41.29
C ARG A 233 -4.24 -4.81 42.08
#